data_8d93d046391965dec3ecb7867817c519
#
_entry.id   8d93d046391965dec3ecb7867817c519
#
_cell.length_a   1.000
_cell.length_b   1.000
_cell.length_c   1.000
_cell.angle_alpha   90.00
_cell.angle_beta   90.00
_cell.angle_gamma   90.00
#
_symmetry.space_group_name_H-M   'P 1'
#
loop_
_entity.id
_entity.type
_entity.pdbx_description
1 polymer ?
#
loop_
_entity_poly.entity_id
_entity_poly.type
_entity_poly.pdbx_seq_one_letter_code
_entity_poly.pdbx_strand_id
1 'polypeptide(L)'
;MPKALVLFSGGLDSMLAVKVLQTQGIEVDGVCFVSNFFGSEKAEKAADSINLNLKIIDIGSEILEIVKNPPSGYGKNLNPCIDCHAFMIKKADEIMKAEKYDFIATGEVLGQRPFSQTEDALKRVERLSDVEVLRPLSAKLLAETKIEKDGLVNRGRLLNISGRSRDRQVELVEKYDLKNYATPAGGCLLTDPEFAQRLMKMMDYWLDFNHTDVELLKNGRVFWFNSETAKKVLVVIGRKHEENEKLKKLAQEKDILLEIEKIMGPTALIRFKSSEFKVDDKQNKIFIPKELKMSELHMDADKDEKEILNIAAILTGYYSTKARGKEVKIKIK
;
A
#
# COMPACT_ATOMS: atom_id res chain seq x y z
N MET A 1 -1.52 -35.56 -8.70
CA MET A 1 -0.39 -34.80 -8.14
C MET A 1 -1.03 -33.69 -7.32
N PRO A 2 -0.63 -33.47 -6.06
CA PRO A 2 -1.22 -32.38 -5.27
C PRO A 2 -0.97 -31.02 -5.92
N LYS A 3 -1.93 -30.12 -5.77
CA LYS A 3 -1.90 -28.76 -6.33
C LYS A 3 -2.05 -27.71 -5.23
N ALA A 4 -1.07 -26.82 -5.09
CA ALA A 4 -1.01 -25.80 -4.05
C ALA A 4 -1.25 -24.40 -4.61
N LEU A 5 -2.00 -23.59 -3.87
CA LEU A 5 -2.08 -22.15 -4.09
C LEU A 5 -1.20 -21.43 -3.06
N VAL A 6 -0.16 -20.71 -3.50
CA VAL A 6 0.76 -20.00 -2.62
C VAL A 6 0.48 -18.51 -2.61
N LEU A 7 0.27 -17.91 -1.42
CA LEU A 7 0.25 -16.45 -1.29
C LEU A 7 1.66 -15.91 -1.61
N PHE A 8 1.78 -15.24 -2.75
CA PHE A 8 3.05 -14.90 -3.36
C PHE A 8 3.28 -13.39 -3.45
N SER A 9 4.16 -12.87 -2.61
CA SER A 9 4.47 -11.43 -2.57
C SER A 9 5.70 -11.05 -3.42
N GLY A 10 6.37 -12.01 -4.06
CA GLY A 10 7.65 -11.82 -4.74
C GLY A 10 8.85 -11.57 -3.81
N GLY A 11 8.65 -11.68 -2.50
CA GLY A 11 9.74 -11.70 -1.52
C GLY A 11 10.44 -13.06 -1.48
N LEU A 12 11.69 -13.06 -1.02
CA LEU A 12 12.51 -14.28 -0.95
C LEU A 12 11.78 -15.45 -0.28
N ASP A 13 11.11 -15.21 0.85
CA ASP A 13 10.46 -16.28 1.59
C ASP A 13 9.30 -16.93 0.81
N SER A 14 8.53 -16.13 0.05
CA SER A 14 7.47 -16.68 -0.80
C SER A 14 8.03 -17.49 -1.99
N MET A 15 9.15 -17.06 -2.58
CA MET A 15 9.83 -17.81 -3.62
C MET A 15 10.39 -19.13 -3.10
N LEU A 16 10.99 -19.12 -1.90
CA LEU A 16 11.51 -20.33 -1.26
C LEU A 16 10.39 -21.31 -0.90
N ALA A 17 9.23 -20.81 -0.42
CA ALA A 17 8.07 -21.67 -0.15
C ALA A 17 7.61 -22.40 -1.42
N VAL A 18 7.53 -21.70 -2.57
CA VAL A 18 7.22 -22.32 -3.87
C VAL A 18 8.23 -23.39 -4.21
N LYS A 19 9.53 -23.10 -4.13
CA LYS A 19 10.60 -24.06 -4.47
C LYS A 19 10.59 -25.31 -3.57
N VAL A 20 10.37 -25.14 -2.29
CA VAL A 20 10.28 -26.27 -1.34
C VAL A 20 9.12 -27.20 -1.70
N LEU A 21 7.98 -26.67 -2.13
CA LEU A 21 6.85 -27.47 -2.57
C LEU A 21 7.12 -28.14 -3.94
N GLN A 22 7.62 -27.38 -4.90
CA GLN A 22 7.95 -27.92 -6.23
C GLN A 22 8.96 -29.06 -6.19
N THR A 23 9.95 -29.01 -5.29
CA THR A 23 10.91 -30.13 -5.14
C THR A 23 10.25 -31.41 -4.63
N GLN A 24 9.04 -31.36 -4.09
CA GLN A 24 8.27 -32.53 -3.67
C GLN A 24 7.37 -33.09 -4.78
N GLY A 25 7.38 -32.48 -5.97
CA GLY A 25 6.52 -32.86 -7.09
C GLY A 25 5.11 -32.27 -6.97
N ILE A 26 4.92 -31.20 -6.19
CA ILE A 26 3.63 -30.51 -6.03
C ILE A 26 3.52 -29.49 -7.15
N GLU A 27 2.37 -29.44 -7.82
CA GLU A 27 2.03 -28.36 -8.74
C GLU A 27 1.72 -27.09 -7.93
N VAL A 28 2.32 -25.97 -8.30
CA VAL A 28 2.21 -24.72 -7.52
C VAL A 28 1.84 -23.55 -8.43
N ASP A 29 0.74 -22.89 -8.10
CA ASP A 29 0.38 -21.58 -8.61
C ASP A 29 0.50 -20.52 -7.50
N GLY A 30 0.78 -19.27 -7.89
CA GLY A 30 0.84 -18.14 -6.98
C GLY A 30 -0.41 -17.27 -7.05
N VAL A 31 -0.78 -16.67 -5.91
CA VAL A 31 -1.72 -15.55 -5.87
C VAL A 31 -1.06 -14.35 -5.21
N CYS A 32 -1.07 -13.22 -5.90
CA CYS A 32 -0.64 -11.92 -5.38
C CYS A 32 -1.86 -11.02 -5.23
N PHE A 33 -2.10 -10.58 -4.01
CA PHE A 33 -3.13 -9.58 -3.75
C PHE A 33 -2.53 -8.18 -3.92
N VAL A 34 -3.32 -7.25 -4.44
CA VAL A 34 -2.93 -5.85 -4.60
C VAL A 34 -3.95 -4.92 -3.95
N SER A 35 -3.50 -3.73 -3.56
CA SER A 35 -4.32 -2.68 -2.97
C SER A 35 -3.68 -1.31 -3.13
N ASN A 36 -4.29 -0.27 -2.60
CA ASN A 36 -3.65 1.04 -2.50
C ASN A 36 -2.31 1.03 -1.74
N PHE A 37 -2.04 0.01 -0.92
CA PHE A 37 -0.89 -0.02 0.00
C PHE A 37 0.23 -0.94 -0.46
N PHE A 38 -0.03 -1.83 -1.38
CA PHE A 38 0.95 -2.77 -1.95
C PHE A 38 0.54 -3.19 -3.36
N GLY A 39 1.52 -3.33 -4.24
CA GLY A 39 1.33 -3.67 -5.65
C GLY A 39 1.91 -5.03 -6.02
N SER A 40 1.79 -5.40 -7.32
CA SER A 40 2.21 -6.68 -7.89
C SER A 40 3.60 -6.69 -8.52
N GLU A 41 4.19 -5.53 -8.84
CA GLU A 41 5.42 -5.44 -9.67
C GLU A 41 6.57 -6.35 -9.22
N LYS A 42 6.75 -6.50 -7.89
CA LYS A 42 7.77 -7.39 -7.33
C LYS A 42 7.40 -8.86 -7.50
N ALA A 43 6.11 -9.17 -7.31
CA ALA A 43 5.60 -10.53 -7.45
C ALA A 43 5.65 -11.00 -8.90
N GLU A 44 5.29 -10.15 -9.85
CA GLU A 44 5.37 -10.46 -11.29
C GLU A 44 6.80 -10.80 -11.73
N LYS A 45 7.77 -9.91 -11.42
CA LYS A 45 9.19 -10.14 -11.74
C LYS A 45 9.75 -11.41 -11.10
N ALA A 46 9.36 -11.67 -9.86
CA ALA A 46 9.80 -12.87 -9.14
C ALA A 46 9.14 -14.13 -9.71
N ALA A 47 7.86 -14.10 -10.05
CA ALA A 47 7.14 -15.21 -10.65
C ALA A 47 7.73 -15.59 -12.02
N ASP A 48 7.99 -14.59 -12.87
CA ASP A 48 8.66 -14.79 -14.16
C ASP A 48 10.02 -15.47 -14.01
N SER A 49 10.80 -15.05 -12.98
CA SER A 49 12.15 -15.60 -12.77
C SER A 49 12.16 -17.08 -12.34
N ILE A 50 11.05 -17.60 -11.85
CA ILE A 50 10.92 -19.01 -11.40
C ILE A 50 9.88 -19.80 -12.20
N ASN A 51 9.37 -19.24 -13.30
CA ASN A 51 8.29 -19.79 -14.13
C ASN A 51 7.04 -20.18 -13.30
N LEU A 52 6.59 -19.31 -12.41
CA LEU A 52 5.41 -19.50 -11.58
C LEU A 52 4.20 -18.85 -12.27
N ASN A 53 3.13 -19.63 -12.47
CA ASN A 53 1.84 -19.06 -12.86
C ASN A 53 1.30 -18.19 -11.72
N LEU A 54 1.06 -16.90 -11.97
CA LEU A 54 0.71 -15.91 -10.95
C LEU A 54 -0.65 -15.26 -11.26
N LYS A 55 -1.57 -15.36 -10.31
CA LYS A 55 -2.84 -14.62 -10.33
C LYS A 55 -2.68 -13.32 -9.56
N ILE A 56 -3.19 -12.21 -10.12
CA ILE A 56 -3.22 -10.91 -9.45
C ILE A 56 -4.66 -10.57 -9.13
N ILE A 57 -4.96 -10.31 -7.88
CA ILE A 57 -6.31 -10.03 -7.38
C ILE A 57 -6.31 -8.70 -6.63
N ASP A 58 -7.15 -7.77 -7.07
CA ASP A 58 -7.35 -6.50 -6.36
C ASP A 58 -8.33 -6.71 -5.20
N ILE A 59 -7.87 -6.32 -4.01
CA ILE A 59 -8.62 -6.33 -2.75
C ILE A 59 -8.60 -4.95 -2.07
N GLY A 60 -8.40 -3.90 -2.86
CA GLY A 60 -8.18 -2.54 -2.37
C GLY A 60 -9.33 -2.02 -1.51
N SER A 61 -10.58 -2.27 -1.92
CA SER A 61 -11.76 -1.80 -1.20
C SER A 61 -11.87 -2.46 0.18
N GLU A 62 -11.69 -3.77 0.24
CA GLU A 62 -11.81 -4.53 1.49
C GLU A 62 -10.66 -4.22 2.45
N ILE A 63 -9.43 -4.10 1.92
CA ILE A 63 -8.27 -3.70 2.75
C ILE A 63 -8.45 -2.29 3.30
N LEU A 64 -9.06 -1.38 2.54
CA LEU A 64 -9.33 -0.04 3.03
C LEU A 64 -10.29 -0.06 4.23
N GLU A 65 -11.32 -0.87 4.21
CA GLU A 65 -12.25 -1.02 5.34
C GLU A 65 -11.56 -1.66 6.56
N ILE A 66 -10.68 -2.65 6.34
CA ILE A 66 -9.86 -3.23 7.42
C ILE A 66 -8.93 -2.16 8.01
N VAL A 67 -8.32 -1.29 7.19
CA VAL A 67 -7.46 -0.20 7.68
C VAL A 67 -8.24 0.84 8.48
N LYS A 68 -9.48 1.13 8.11
CA LYS A 68 -10.32 2.06 8.86
C LYS A 68 -10.68 1.54 10.25
N ASN A 69 -10.92 0.24 10.40
CA ASN A 69 -11.34 -0.35 11.67
C ASN A 69 -10.82 -1.79 11.84
N PRO A 70 -9.53 -1.98 12.14
CA PRO A 70 -8.95 -3.31 12.30
C PRO A 70 -9.34 -3.96 13.63
N PRO A 71 -10.03 -5.12 13.63
CA PRO A 71 -10.40 -5.82 14.87
C PRO A 71 -9.21 -6.21 15.76
N SER A 72 -8.05 -6.46 15.15
CA SER A 72 -6.82 -6.83 15.86
C SER A 72 -5.93 -5.64 16.21
N GLY A 73 -6.33 -4.43 15.82
CA GLY A 73 -5.53 -3.22 15.98
C GLY A 73 -4.39 -3.09 14.97
N TYR A 74 -3.58 -2.06 15.17
CA TYR A 74 -2.45 -1.76 14.30
C TYR A 74 -1.13 -2.26 14.91
N GLY A 75 -0.15 -2.51 14.04
CA GLY A 75 1.23 -2.69 14.42
C GLY A 75 1.91 -1.36 14.79
N LYS A 76 3.21 -1.24 14.46
CA LYS A 76 4.00 -0.05 14.84
C LYS A 76 3.45 1.27 14.27
N ASN A 77 2.87 1.22 13.07
CA ASN A 77 2.23 2.35 12.40
C ASN A 77 0.75 2.00 12.13
N LEU A 78 0.23 2.26 10.93
CA LEU A 78 -1.16 1.92 10.56
C LEU A 78 -1.32 0.53 9.92
N ASN A 79 -0.39 -0.39 10.17
CA ASN A 79 -0.39 -1.71 9.53
C ASN A 79 -1.22 -2.75 10.30
N PRO A 80 -2.43 -3.13 9.83
CA PRO A 80 -3.29 -4.14 10.45
C PRO A 80 -2.93 -5.55 9.97
N CYS A 81 -1.64 -5.94 10.12
CA CYS A 81 -1.09 -7.13 9.46
C CYS A 81 -1.86 -8.41 9.78
N ILE A 82 -2.34 -8.58 11.01
CA ILE A 82 -3.07 -9.80 11.42
C ILE A 82 -4.38 -9.91 10.63
N ASP A 83 -5.19 -8.86 10.63
CA ASP A 83 -6.49 -8.84 9.95
C ASP A 83 -6.33 -8.90 8.42
N CYS A 84 -5.31 -8.20 7.91
CA CYS A 84 -4.97 -8.21 6.49
C CYS A 84 -4.55 -9.62 6.01
N HIS A 85 -3.69 -10.32 6.76
CA HIS A 85 -3.28 -11.69 6.42
C HIS A 85 -4.46 -12.66 6.52
N ALA A 86 -5.29 -12.55 7.56
CA ALA A 86 -6.48 -13.39 7.71
C ALA A 86 -7.45 -13.20 6.52
N PHE A 87 -7.66 -11.97 6.11
CA PHE A 87 -8.50 -11.65 4.95
C PHE A 87 -7.92 -12.23 3.64
N MET A 88 -6.62 -12.04 3.39
CA MET A 88 -5.96 -12.59 2.20
C MET A 88 -6.02 -14.11 2.15
N ILE A 89 -5.84 -14.79 3.29
CA ILE A 89 -5.95 -16.25 3.38
C ILE A 89 -7.38 -16.70 3.09
N LYS A 90 -8.38 -16.02 3.64
CA LYS A 90 -9.79 -16.31 3.35
C LYS A 90 -10.12 -16.14 1.87
N LYS A 91 -9.61 -15.09 1.22
CA LYS A 91 -9.76 -14.91 -0.24
C LYS A 91 -9.02 -15.97 -1.04
N ALA A 92 -7.86 -16.42 -0.59
CA ALA A 92 -7.14 -17.53 -1.22
C ALA A 92 -7.93 -18.85 -1.09
N ASP A 93 -8.63 -19.08 0.01
CA ASP A 93 -9.50 -20.25 0.21
C ASP A 93 -10.69 -20.26 -0.75
N GLU A 94 -11.30 -19.09 -1.00
CA GLU A 94 -12.34 -18.95 -2.02
C GLU A 94 -11.82 -19.37 -3.41
N ILE A 95 -10.61 -18.94 -3.78
CA ILE A 95 -9.95 -19.31 -5.05
C ILE A 95 -9.58 -20.80 -5.05
N MET A 96 -9.01 -21.29 -3.96
CA MET A 96 -8.65 -22.71 -3.80
C MET A 96 -9.84 -23.63 -4.09
N LYS A 97 -10.97 -23.34 -3.47
CA LYS A 97 -12.21 -24.12 -3.65
C LYS A 97 -12.77 -24.02 -5.07
N ALA A 98 -12.78 -22.82 -5.66
CA ALA A 98 -13.32 -22.59 -7.00
C ALA A 98 -12.47 -23.28 -8.09
N GLU A 99 -11.14 -23.27 -7.94
CA GLU A 99 -10.21 -23.78 -8.93
C GLU A 99 -9.62 -25.16 -8.57
N LYS A 100 -10.11 -25.77 -7.50
CA LYS A 100 -9.77 -27.15 -7.06
C LYS A 100 -8.28 -27.32 -6.75
N TYR A 101 -7.69 -26.37 -6.02
CA TYR A 101 -6.42 -26.62 -5.35
C TYR A 101 -6.64 -27.47 -4.08
N ASP A 102 -5.65 -28.27 -3.73
CA ASP A 102 -5.74 -29.16 -2.56
C ASP A 102 -5.45 -28.43 -1.24
N PHE A 103 -4.58 -27.38 -1.29
CA PHE A 103 -4.24 -26.61 -0.09
C PHE A 103 -3.64 -25.24 -0.41
N ILE A 104 -3.59 -24.41 0.65
CA ILE A 104 -2.96 -23.10 0.63
C ILE A 104 -1.63 -23.15 1.39
N ALA A 105 -0.62 -22.43 0.86
CA ALA A 105 0.64 -22.22 1.56
C ALA A 105 1.08 -20.76 1.54
N THR A 106 1.93 -20.39 2.51
CA THR A 106 2.54 -19.07 2.61
C THR A 106 4.04 -19.13 2.82
N GLY A 107 4.76 -18.06 2.47
CA GLY A 107 6.17 -17.88 2.79
C GLY A 107 6.42 -17.32 4.19
N GLU A 108 5.47 -17.38 5.12
CA GLU A 108 5.65 -16.89 6.48
C GLU A 108 6.70 -17.72 7.25
N VAL A 109 7.57 -17.02 7.99
CA VAL A 109 8.61 -17.64 8.80
C VAL A 109 8.36 -17.30 10.27
N LEU A 110 8.30 -18.33 11.12
CA LEU A 110 8.07 -18.21 12.55
C LEU A 110 9.09 -17.25 13.20
N GLY A 111 8.61 -16.23 13.92
CA GLY A 111 9.45 -15.28 14.63
C GLY A 111 10.18 -14.24 13.76
N GLN A 112 10.03 -14.25 12.44
CA GLN A 112 10.72 -13.29 11.56
C GLN A 112 10.16 -11.87 11.68
N ARG A 113 8.83 -11.73 11.84
CA ARG A 113 8.17 -10.45 12.07
C ARG A 113 7.53 -10.42 13.45
N PRO A 114 7.95 -9.50 14.34
CA PRO A 114 7.57 -9.53 15.76
C PRO A 114 6.08 -9.31 16.01
N PHE A 115 5.37 -8.69 15.09
CA PHE A 115 3.94 -8.40 15.24
C PHE A 115 3.03 -9.47 14.60
N SER A 116 3.39 -9.98 13.41
CA SER A 116 2.48 -10.83 12.61
C SER A 116 2.96 -12.26 12.41
N GLN A 117 4.18 -12.62 12.82
CA GLN A 117 4.74 -13.95 12.61
C GLN A 117 5.24 -14.62 13.90
N THR A 118 4.76 -14.17 15.06
CA THR A 118 4.87 -14.96 16.30
C THR A 118 3.90 -16.15 16.21
N GLU A 119 4.14 -17.20 17.01
CA GLU A 119 3.26 -18.36 17.02
C GLU A 119 1.80 -17.97 17.33
N ASP A 120 1.60 -17.09 18.31
CA ASP A 120 0.27 -16.61 18.66
C ASP A 120 -0.38 -15.80 17.54
N ALA A 121 0.40 -14.97 16.83
CA ALA A 121 -0.11 -14.21 15.68
C ALA A 121 -0.52 -15.13 14.53
N LEU A 122 0.29 -16.16 14.22
CA LEU A 122 -0.05 -17.14 13.18
C LEU A 122 -1.32 -17.92 13.54
N LYS A 123 -1.46 -18.37 14.80
CA LYS A 123 -2.67 -19.03 15.30
C LYS A 123 -3.89 -18.09 15.27
N ARG A 124 -3.69 -16.79 15.56
CA ARG A 124 -4.75 -15.80 15.48
C ARG A 124 -5.23 -15.57 14.04
N VAL A 125 -4.30 -15.47 13.09
CA VAL A 125 -4.61 -15.39 11.66
C VAL A 125 -5.44 -16.59 11.20
N GLU A 126 -5.06 -17.81 11.55
CA GLU A 126 -5.81 -19.04 11.23
C GLU A 126 -7.22 -19.03 11.83
N ARG A 127 -7.37 -18.65 13.09
CA ARG A 127 -8.70 -18.53 13.72
C ARG A 127 -9.58 -17.48 13.06
N LEU A 128 -9.02 -16.35 12.63
CA LEU A 128 -9.78 -15.27 11.96
C LEU A 128 -10.15 -15.63 10.52
N SER A 129 -9.31 -16.36 9.81
CA SER A 129 -9.58 -16.83 8.46
C SER A 129 -10.46 -18.08 8.41
N ASP A 130 -10.46 -18.88 9.48
CA ASP A 130 -11.05 -20.25 9.54
C ASP A 130 -10.44 -21.17 8.48
N VAL A 131 -9.17 -20.98 8.15
CA VAL A 131 -8.44 -21.72 7.10
C VAL A 131 -7.11 -22.21 7.63
N GLU A 132 -6.83 -23.49 7.48
CA GLU A 132 -5.53 -24.06 7.77
C GLU A 132 -4.54 -23.74 6.64
N VAL A 133 -3.33 -23.31 6.98
CA VAL A 133 -2.32 -22.86 6.04
C VAL A 133 -1.00 -23.56 6.27
N LEU A 134 -0.43 -24.14 5.21
CA LEU A 134 0.91 -24.69 5.27
C LEU A 134 1.97 -23.59 5.21
N ARG A 135 2.96 -23.66 6.08
CA ARG A 135 4.13 -22.77 6.13
C ARG A 135 5.42 -23.55 5.88
N PRO A 136 5.75 -23.86 4.61
CA PRO A 136 6.81 -24.79 4.25
C PRO A 136 8.17 -24.50 4.89
N LEU A 137 8.46 -23.22 5.16
CA LEU A 137 9.74 -22.77 5.71
C LEU A 137 9.86 -23.04 7.22
N SER A 138 8.73 -23.08 7.95
CA SER A 138 8.72 -23.23 9.41
C SER A 138 7.93 -24.46 9.89
N ALA A 139 7.43 -25.29 8.99
CA ALA A 139 6.48 -26.34 9.29
C ALA A 139 6.96 -27.29 10.41
N LYS A 140 8.24 -27.67 10.43
CA LYS A 140 8.79 -28.56 11.46
C LYS A 140 8.80 -27.96 12.87
N LEU A 141 8.63 -26.65 13.00
CA LEU A 141 8.55 -25.92 14.29
C LEU A 141 7.11 -25.64 14.72
N LEU A 142 6.15 -25.88 13.84
CA LEU A 142 4.72 -25.67 14.06
C LEU A 142 4.01 -27.01 14.26
N ALA A 143 2.77 -26.96 14.75
CA ALA A 143 1.92 -28.15 14.82
C ALA A 143 1.71 -28.73 13.41
N GLU A 144 1.60 -30.04 13.33
CA GLU A 144 1.37 -30.76 12.10
C GLU A 144 -0.05 -30.45 11.57
N THR A 145 -0.11 -29.98 10.34
CA THR A 145 -1.36 -29.64 9.66
C THR A 145 -2.08 -30.89 9.14
N LYS A 146 -3.38 -30.75 8.84
CA LYS A 146 -4.13 -31.81 8.15
C LYS A 146 -3.54 -32.11 6.77
N ILE A 147 -3.03 -31.09 6.08
CA ILE A 147 -2.34 -31.19 4.78
C ILE A 147 -1.17 -32.19 4.85
N GLU A 148 -0.39 -32.14 5.93
CA GLU A 148 0.73 -33.04 6.19
C GLU A 148 0.24 -34.45 6.61
N LYS A 149 -0.77 -34.54 7.48
CA LYS A 149 -1.36 -35.80 7.96
C LYS A 149 -2.03 -36.59 6.85
N ASP A 150 -2.69 -35.90 5.90
CA ASP A 150 -3.34 -36.51 4.74
C ASP A 150 -2.32 -36.93 3.65
N GLY A 151 -1.01 -36.66 3.88
CA GLY A 151 0.06 -37.06 2.98
C GLY A 151 0.17 -36.24 1.69
N LEU A 152 -0.50 -35.08 1.60
CA LEU A 152 -0.38 -34.17 0.45
C LEU A 152 1.02 -33.58 0.34
N VAL A 153 1.72 -33.45 1.49
CA VAL A 153 3.07 -32.92 1.60
C VAL A 153 3.90 -33.82 2.52
N ASN A 154 5.12 -34.12 2.14
CA ASN A 154 6.06 -34.85 2.99
C ASN A 154 6.72 -33.91 4.01
N ARG A 155 6.30 -33.98 5.28
CA ARG A 155 6.85 -33.16 6.39
C ARG A 155 8.37 -33.28 6.53
N GLY A 156 8.95 -34.47 6.26
CA GLY A 156 10.40 -34.69 6.30
C GLY A 156 11.19 -33.76 5.37
N ARG A 157 10.55 -33.30 4.27
CA ARG A 157 11.14 -32.40 3.27
C ARG A 157 10.79 -30.93 3.49
N LEU A 158 9.97 -30.60 4.51
CA LEU A 158 9.72 -29.24 4.93
C LEU A 158 10.85 -28.72 5.83
N LEU A 159 10.84 -27.41 6.15
CA LEU A 159 11.95 -26.76 6.81
C LEU A 159 11.61 -26.39 8.27
N ASN A 160 12.65 -25.96 9.02
CA ASN A 160 12.61 -25.56 10.42
C ASN A 160 13.22 -24.16 10.60
N ILE A 161 12.96 -23.26 9.68
CA ILE A 161 13.48 -21.88 9.73
C ILE A 161 12.67 -21.06 10.71
N SER A 162 13.35 -20.27 11.56
CA SER A 162 12.73 -19.32 12.47
C SER A 162 13.63 -18.12 12.77
N GLY A 163 13.02 -17.07 13.32
CA GLY A 163 13.75 -15.89 13.76
C GLY A 163 14.05 -14.89 12.62
N ARG A 164 14.87 -13.89 12.93
CA ARG A 164 15.13 -12.75 12.03
C ARG A 164 16.35 -12.95 11.13
N SER A 165 17.26 -13.87 11.48
CA SER A 165 18.38 -14.21 10.61
C SER A 165 17.87 -14.78 9.30
N ARG A 166 18.59 -14.50 8.22
CA ARG A 166 18.30 -14.98 6.87
C ARG A 166 19.38 -15.91 6.31
N ASP A 167 20.28 -16.37 7.14
CA ASP A 167 21.41 -17.19 6.71
C ASP A 167 20.91 -18.47 6.02
N ARG A 168 19.88 -19.10 6.59
CA ARG A 168 19.26 -20.30 6.00
C ARG A 168 18.55 -20.00 4.66
N GLN A 169 17.89 -18.84 4.54
CA GLN A 169 17.29 -18.44 3.29
C GLN A 169 18.36 -18.17 2.22
N VAL A 170 19.50 -17.56 2.58
CA VAL A 170 20.61 -17.32 1.65
C VAL A 170 21.22 -18.64 1.16
N GLU A 171 21.45 -19.60 2.03
CA GLU A 171 21.89 -20.96 1.64
C GLU A 171 20.91 -21.61 0.62
N LEU A 172 19.60 -21.40 0.84
CA LEU A 172 18.58 -21.94 -0.06
C LEU A 172 18.49 -21.16 -1.39
N VAL A 173 18.84 -19.90 -1.41
CA VAL A 173 18.99 -19.12 -2.69
C VAL A 173 20.03 -19.80 -3.58
N GLU A 174 21.18 -20.12 -3.06
CA GLU A 174 22.25 -20.81 -3.79
C GLU A 174 21.78 -22.20 -4.24
N LYS A 175 21.17 -22.97 -3.33
CA LYS A 175 20.67 -24.32 -3.63
C LYS A 175 19.64 -24.36 -4.76
N TYR A 176 18.75 -23.36 -4.82
CA TYR A 176 17.66 -23.31 -5.82
C TYR A 176 17.97 -22.39 -7.01
N ASP A 177 19.19 -21.84 -7.12
CA ASP A 177 19.64 -20.85 -8.13
C ASP A 177 18.63 -19.71 -8.30
N LEU A 178 18.16 -19.14 -7.19
CA LEU A 178 17.19 -18.05 -7.22
C LEU A 178 17.88 -16.73 -7.57
N LYS A 179 17.35 -16.05 -8.61
CA LYS A 179 17.81 -14.75 -9.07
C LYS A 179 16.67 -13.72 -8.92
N ASN A 180 17.05 -12.45 -8.81
CA ASN A 180 16.08 -11.34 -8.82
C ASN A 180 15.03 -11.35 -7.70
N TYR A 181 15.36 -11.82 -6.50
CA TYR A 181 14.48 -11.72 -5.36
C TYR A 181 14.55 -10.32 -4.71
N ALA A 182 13.40 -9.84 -4.24
CA ALA A 182 13.34 -8.55 -3.56
C ALA A 182 14.09 -8.58 -2.21
N THR A 183 14.92 -7.56 -1.97
CA THR A 183 15.51 -7.33 -0.65
C THR A 183 14.43 -7.05 0.39
N PRO A 184 14.71 -7.29 1.70
CA PRO A 184 13.72 -7.28 2.78
C PRO A 184 13.09 -5.93 3.13
N ALA A 185 13.15 -4.94 2.28
CA ALA A 185 12.45 -3.67 2.49
C ALA A 185 10.93 -3.89 2.46
N GLY A 186 10.22 -3.36 3.46
CA GLY A 186 8.78 -3.48 3.61
C GLY A 186 8.05 -3.11 2.30
N GLY A 187 7.15 -3.99 1.87
CA GLY A 187 6.38 -3.79 0.64
C GLY A 187 5.06 -3.02 0.84
N CYS A 188 4.65 -2.80 2.08
CA CYS A 188 3.38 -2.18 2.42
C CYS A 188 3.57 -0.74 2.90
N LEU A 189 2.92 0.23 2.25
CA LEU A 189 2.98 1.64 2.60
C LEU A 189 2.49 1.94 4.03
N LEU A 190 1.58 1.12 4.58
CA LEU A 190 1.10 1.29 5.95
C LEU A 190 2.21 1.11 7.00
N THR A 191 3.35 0.54 6.62
CA THR A 191 4.53 0.44 7.49
C THR A 191 5.47 1.64 7.38
N ASP A 192 5.27 2.52 6.39
CA ASP A 192 6.02 3.76 6.23
C ASP A 192 5.48 4.84 7.17
N PRO A 193 6.33 5.44 8.03
CA PRO A 193 5.86 6.42 9.02
C PRO A 193 5.28 7.69 8.41
N GLU A 194 5.84 8.18 7.31
CA GLU A 194 5.38 9.43 6.69
C GLU A 194 4.01 9.22 6.04
N PHE A 195 3.85 8.11 5.32
CA PHE A 195 2.57 7.77 4.72
C PHE A 195 1.50 7.48 5.79
N ALA A 196 1.85 6.74 6.84
CA ALA A 196 0.95 6.46 7.95
C ALA A 196 0.44 7.74 8.61
N GLN A 197 1.31 8.73 8.85
CA GLN A 197 0.90 10.04 9.39
C GLN A 197 -0.07 10.79 8.46
N ARG A 198 0.16 10.74 7.14
CA ARG A 198 -0.75 11.37 6.16
C ARG A 198 -2.12 10.69 6.17
N LEU A 199 -2.14 9.36 6.23
CA LEU A 199 -3.37 8.59 6.25
C LEU A 199 -4.12 8.77 7.58
N MET A 200 -3.43 8.80 8.73
CA MET A 200 -4.04 9.11 10.03
C MET A 200 -4.79 10.46 9.99
N LYS A 201 -4.13 11.51 9.49
CA LYS A 201 -4.78 12.81 9.32
C LYS A 201 -6.03 12.74 8.43
N MET A 202 -5.98 11.96 7.35
CA MET A 202 -7.15 11.76 6.51
C MET A 202 -8.27 11.05 7.26
N MET A 203 -7.96 10.01 8.02
CA MET A 203 -8.94 9.29 8.85
C MET A 203 -9.60 10.20 9.89
N ASP A 204 -8.82 11.10 10.50
CA ASP A 204 -9.35 12.08 11.48
C ASP A 204 -10.25 13.15 10.84
N TYR A 205 -9.94 13.53 9.59
CA TYR A 205 -10.59 14.66 8.92
C TYR A 205 -11.76 14.25 8.04
N TRP A 206 -11.68 13.10 7.38
CA TRP A 206 -12.69 12.59 6.45
C TRP A 206 -13.12 11.18 6.80
N LEU A 207 -14.31 11.02 7.35
CA LEU A 207 -14.84 9.71 7.72
C LEU A 207 -15.18 8.84 6.48
N ASP A 208 -15.51 9.49 5.37
CA ASP A 208 -15.99 8.88 4.12
C ASP A 208 -14.93 8.84 3.00
N PHE A 209 -13.63 8.91 3.37
CA PHE A 209 -12.58 8.82 2.35
C PHE A 209 -12.56 7.45 1.67
N ASN A 210 -12.15 7.44 0.41
CA ASN A 210 -12.12 6.26 -0.44
C ASN A 210 -10.71 6.01 -1.01
N HIS A 211 -10.58 4.98 -1.86
CA HIS A 211 -9.31 4.57 -2.44
C HIS A 211 -8.65 5.68 -3.30
N THR A 212 -9.42 6.53 -4.00
CA THR A 212 -8.85 7.62 -4.81
C THR A 212 -8.32 8.75 -3.95
N ASP A 213 -8.91 8.99 -2.77
CA ASP A 213 -8.40 9.93 -1.78
C ASP A 213 -7.04 9.46 -1.22
N VAL A 214 -6.94 8.16 -0.94
CA VAL A 214 -5.69 7.53 -0.48
C VAL A 214 -4.58 7.65 -1.52
N GLU A 215 -4.91 7.50 -2.82
CA GLU A 215 -3.93 7.66 -3.89
C GLU A 215 -3.33 9.07 -3.93
N LEU A 216 -4.09 10.12 -3.59
CA LEU A 216 -3.56 11.48 -3.50
C LEU A 216 -2.43 11.60 -2.47
N LEU A 217 -2.55 10.90 -1.33
CA LEU A 217 -1.56 10.96 -0.25
C LEU A 217 -0.17 10.39 -0.63
N LYS A 218 -0.11 9.58 -1.68
CA LYS A 218 1.14 9.02 -2.20
C LYS A 218 1.95 10.01 -3.02
N ASN A 219 1.33 11.12 -3.43
CA ASN A 219 1.91 12.06 -4.38
C ASN A 219 2.16 13.41 -3.72
N GLY A 220 3.21 14.08 -4.13
CA GLY A 220 3.45 15.48 -3.82
C GLY A 220 3.62 15.84 -2.34
N ARG A 221 3.38 17.12 -2.09
CA ARG A 221 3.32 17.73 -0.76
C ARG A 221 1.87 17.87 -0.36
N VAL A 222 1.52 17.35 0.80
CA VAL A 222 0.15 17.28 1.31
C VAL A 222 -0.07 18.36 2.36
N PHE A 223 -1.10 19.17 2.17
CA PHE A 223 -1.52 20.23 3.08
C PHE A 223 -3.00 20.07 3.40
N TRP A 224 -3.36 20.42 4.62
CA TRP A 224 -4.74 20.44 5.10
C TRP A 224 -5.09 21.83 5.57
N PHE A 225 -6.25 22.34 5.15
CA PHE A 225 -6.77 23.62 5.57
C PHE A 225 -8.11 23.44 6.25
N ASN A 226 -8.35 24.23 7.29
CA ASN A 226 -9.70 24.40 7.84
C ASN A 226 -10.49 25.27 6.88
N SER A 227 -11.76 24.95 6.70
CA SER A 227 -12.70 25.71 5.90
C SER A 227 -13.98 25.95 6.68
N GLU A 228 -14.52 27.14 6.59
CA GLU A 228 -15.80 27.50 7.20
C GLU A 228 -16.96 26.62 6.69
N THR A 229 -16.91 26.22 5.42
CA THR A 229 -17.98 25.47 4.75
C THR A 229 -17.68 23.98 4.61
N ALA A 230 -16.43 23.62 4.26
CA ALA A 230 -16.03 22.24 3.91
C ALA A 230 -15.34 21.49 5.05
N LYS A 231 -15.27 22.05 6.27
CA LYS A 231 -14.52 21.56 7.44
C LYS A 231 -13.03 21.35 7.16
N LYS A 232 -12.66 20.45 6.26
CA LYS A 232 -11.26 20.17 5.88
C LYS A 232 -11.11 20.07 4.38
N VAL A 233 -10.11 20.79 3.86
CA VAL A 233 -9.74 20.82 2.45
C VAL A 233 -8.34 20.26 2.28
N LEU A 234 -8.18 19.29 1.39
CA LEU A 234 -6.92 18.70 1.02
C LEU A 234 -6.31 19.44 -0.17
N VAL A 235 -5.06 19.87 -0.03
CA VAL A 235 -4.26 20.43 -1.14
C VAL A 235 -3.03 19.55 -1.33
N VAL A 236 -2.84 19.03 -2.55
CA VAL A 236 -1.69 18.22 -2.92
C VAL A 236 -0.93 18.88 -4.05
N ILE A 237 0.37 19.15 -3.84
CA ILE A 237 1.23 19.84 -4.81
C ILE A 237 2.33 18.90 -5.27
N GLY A 238 2.37 18.58 -6.56
CA GLY A 238 3.37 17.70 -7.14
C GLY A 238 4.80 18.22 -7.00
N ARG A 239 5.76 17.33 -6.86
CA ARG A 239 7.19 17.64 -6.73
C ARG A 239 7.93 17.50 -8.06
N LYS A 240 7.43 16.64 -8.93
CA LYS A 240 8.03 16.27 -10.22
C LYS A 240 6.94 16.01 -11.26
N HIS A 241 7.35 15.96 -12.53
CA HIS A 241 6.44 15.81 -13.67
C HIS A 241 5.49 14.61 -13.53
N GLU A 242 6.01 13.46 -13.14
CA GLU A 242 5.21 12.24 -12.98
C GLU A 242 4.10 12.38 -11.92
N GLU A 243 4.40 13.07 -10.81
CA GLU A 243 3.39 13.36 -9.78
C GLU A 243 2.34 14.36 -10.29
N ASN A 244 2.76 15.37 -11.06
CA ASN A 244 1.83 16.31 -11.68
C ASN A 244 0.84 15.59 -12.61
N GLU A 245 1.34 14.70 -13.46
CA GLU A 245 0.47 13.91 -14.35
C GLU A 245 -0.45 12.94 -13.59
N LYS A 246 0.04 12.35 -12.49
CA LYS A 246 -0.79 11.53 -11.61
C LYS A 246 -1.89 12.35 -10.94
N LEU A 247 -1.60 13.54 -10.44
CA LEU A 247 -2.61 14.42 -9.84
C LEU A 247 -3.71 14.77 -10.85
N LYS A 248 -3.35 15.09 -12.10
CA LYS A 248 -4.33 15.34 -13.17
C LYS A 248 -5.23 14.13 -13.44
N LYS A 249 -4.67 12.91 -13.43
CA LYS A 249 -5.44 11.68 -13.64
C LYS A 249 -6.33 11.32 -12.45
N LEU A 250 -5.94 11.69 -11.23
CA LEU A 250 -6.70 11.45 -10.01
C LEU A 250 -7.77 12.51 -9.74
N ALA A 251 -7.75 13.62 -10.48
CA ALA A 251 -8.72 14.68 -10.34
C ALA A 251 -10.14 14.19 -10.66
N GLN A 252 -11.09 14.54 -9.80
CA GLN A 252 -12.51 14.27 -9.94
C GLN A 252 -13.22 15.54 -10.41
N GLU A 253 -14.48 15.42 -10.84
CA GLU A 253 -15.27 16.53 -11.41
C GLU A 253 -15.31 17.79 -10.54
N LYS A 254 -15.32 17.62 -9.21
CA LYS A 254 -15.36 18.72 -8.24
C LYS A 254 -14.01 19.21 -7.76
N ASP A 255 -12.93 18.54 -8.15
CA ASP A 255 -11.58 18.97 -7.76
C ASP A 255 -11.16 20.21 -8.55
N ILE A 256 -10.29 21.01 -7.93
CA ILE A 256 -9.69 22.17 -8.58
C ILE A 256 -8.23 21.86 -8.86
N LEU A 257 -7.82 22.05 -10.12
CA LEU A 257 -6.43 21.96 -10.53
C LEU A 257 -5.85 23.37 -10.73
N LEU A 258 -4.69 23.61 -10.11
CA LEU A 258 -3.94 24.86 -10.28
C LEU A 258 -2.62 24.58 -11.01
N GLU A 259 -2.34 25.39 -12.03
CA GLU A 259 -1.08 25.34 -12.78
C GLU A 259 -0.59 26.77 -13.04
N ILE A 260 0.73 26.97 -13.07
CA ILE A 260 1.30 28.27 -13.45
C ILE A 260 1.27 28.40 -14.97
N GLU A 261 0.71 29.51 -15.47
CA GLU A 261 0.71 29.79 -16.90
C GLU A 261 2.11 30.22 -17.37
N LYS A 262 2.57 29.68 -18.50
CA LYS A 262 3.85 30.03 -19.16
C LYS A 262 5.15 29.75 -18.41
N ILE A 263 5.08 29.21 -17.21
CA ILE A 263 6.27 28.80 -16.42
C ILE A 263 6.11 27.35 -16.04
N MET A 264 7.13 26.53 -16.30
CA MET A 264 7.15 25.15 -15.80
C MET A 264 7.15 25.15 -14.28
N GLY A 265 6.15 24.50 -13.71
CA GLY A 265 5.95 24.41 -12.27
C GLY A 265 5.14 23.19 -11.87
N PRO A 266 4.86 23.05 -10.57
CA PRO A 266 4.00 21.99 -10.08
C PRO A 266 2.54 22.19 -10.51
N THR A 267 1.81 21.08 -10.54
CA THR A 267 0.34 21.08 -10.51
C THR A 267 -0.10 20.91 -9.07
N ALA A 268 -1.05 21.70 -8.60
CA ALA A 268 -1.74 21.46 -7.35
C ALA A 268 -3.14 20.93 -7.62
N LEU A 269 -3.59 20.01 -6.77
CA LEU A 269 -4.96 19.51 -6.73
C LEU A 269 -5.57 19.90 -5.39
N ILE A 270 -6.74 20.49 -5.41
CA ILE A 270 -7.54 20.84 -4.24
C ILE A 270 -8.76 19.93 -4.23
N ARG A 271 -8.96 19.18 -3.14
CA ARG A 271 -10.13 18.31 -2.93
C ARG A 271 -10.83 18.66 -1.65
N PHE A 272 -12.15 18.66 -1.69
CA PHE A 272 -13.03 18.90 -0.55
C PHE A 272 -14.23 17.95 -0.60
N LYS A 273 -14.83 17.67 0.55
CA LYS A 273 -15.93 16.69 0.67
C LYS A 273 -17.32 17.35 0.66
N SER A 274 -17.42 18.68 0.73
CA SER A 274 -18.69 19.39 0.64
C SER A 274 -19.04 19.74 -0.81
N SER A 275 -20.33 19.93 -1.10
CA SER A 275 -20.85 20.14 -2.46
C SER A 275 -20.81 21.60 -2.94
N GLU A 276 -20.33 22.55 -2.14
CA GLU A 276 -20.58 23.97 -2.35
C GLU A 276 -19.35 24.85 -2.66
N PHE A 277 -18.17 24.24 -2.85
CA PHE A 277 -16.98 25.02 -3.20
C PHE A 277 -17.11 25.54 -4.64
N LYS A 278 -17.41 26.83 -4.78
CA LYS A 278 -17.57 27.49 -6.10
C LYS A 278 -16.35 28.31 -6.43
N VAL A 279 -15.78 28.05 -7.59
CA VAL A 279 -14.67 28.84 -8.11
C VAL A 279 -15.16 29.74 -9.22
N ASP A 280 -14.90 31.05 -9.09
CA ASP A 280 -15.01 31.98 -10.18
C ASP A 280 -13.83 31.78 -11.14
N ASP A 281 -14.10 31.47 -12.36
CA ASP A 281 -13.16 31.07 -13.44
C ASP A 281 -12.18 32.19 -13.88
N LYS A 282 -11.87 33.14 -13.00
CA LYS A 282 -11.01 34.28 -13.31
C LYS A 282 -9.55 33.96 -13.11
N GLN A 283 -8.78 33.97 -14.19
CA GLN A 283 -7.31 33.96 -14.17
C GLN A 283 -6.79 35.02 -13.21
N ASN A 284 -6.30 34.61 -12.04
CA ASN A 284 -5.78 35.55 -11.08
C ASN A 284 -4.26 35.70 -11.26
N LYS A 285 -3.82 36.95 -11.45
CA LYS A 285 -2.43 37.32 -11.26
C LYS A 285 -2.11 37.30 -9.79
N ILE A 286 -1.06 36.60 -9.42
CA ILE A 286 -0.64 36.45 -8.03
C ILE A 286 0.85 36.71 -7.91
N PHE A 287 1.25 37.45 -6.91
CA PHE A 287 2.65 37.61 -6.56
C PHE A 287 3.15 36.45 -5.73
N ILE A 288 4.24 35.81 -6.16
CA ILE A 288 4.89 34.69 -5.46
C ILE A 288 6.04 35.24 -4.62
N PRO A 289 5.98 35.11 -3.30
CA PRO A 289 7.07 35.59 -2.44
C PRO A 289 8.38 34.86 -2.70
N LYS A 290 9.52 35.54 -2.49
CA LYS A 290 10.84 34.91 -2.54
C LYS A 290 11.04 33.92 -1.40
N GLU A 291 10.57 34.29 -0.22
CA GLU A 291 10.59 33.50 1.01
C GLU A 291 9.16 33.35 1.54
N LEU A 292 8.85 32.20 2.06
CA LEU A 292 7.53 31.88 2.61
C LEU A 292 7.73 31.04 3.87
N LYS A 293 7.25 31.54 5.00
CA LYS A 293 7.19 30.79 6.24
C LYS A 293 5.85 30.08 6.33
N MET A 294 5.87 28.75 6.47
CA MET A 294 4.62 27.95 6.54
C MET A 294 3.73 28.36 7.73
N SER A 295 4.30 28.83 8.83
CA SER A 295 3.55 29.37 9.98
C SER A 295 2.71 30.59 9.66
N GLU A 296 3.11 31.39 8.67
CA GLU A 296 2.38 32.60 8.25
C GLU A 296 1.09 32.27 7.45
N LEU A 297 0.95 31.01 7.00
CA LEU A 297 -0.22 30.57 6.26
C LEU A 297 -1.43 30.26 7.16
N HIS A 298 -1.21 30.16 8.48
CA HIS A 298 -2.25 29.90 9.48
C HIS A 298 -3.24 28.81 9.05
N MET A 299 -2.71 27.64 8.61
CA MET A 299 -3.49 26.55 8.01
C MET A 299 -4.57 25.97 8.93
N ASP A 300 -4.38 26.14 10.25
CA ASP A 300 -5.32 25.66 11.28
C ASP A 300 -6.47 26.65 11.58
N ALA A 301 -6.38 27.89 11.09
CA ALA A 301 -7.46 28.85 11.19
C ALA A 301 -8.53 28.57 10.12
N ASP A 302 -9.80 28.80 10.48
CA ASP A 302 -10.90 28.69 9.52
C ASP A 302 -10.74 29.76 8.42
N LYS A 303 -10.95 29.36 7.18
CA LYS A 303 -10.74 30.18 5.99
C LYS A 303 -11.90 30.05 5.03
N ASP A 304 -12.18 31.14 4.33
CA ASP A 304 -13.09 31.08 3.21
C ASP A 304 -12.42 30.39 1.97
N GLU A 305 -13.23 30.06 1.00
CA GLU A 305 -12.81 29.35 -0.20
C GLU A 305 -11.80 30.14 -1.04
N LYS A 306 -11.94 31.47 -1.11
CA LYS A 306 -11.04 32.35 -1.86
C LYS A 306 -9.66 32.42 -1.20
N GLU A 307 -9.62 32.46 0.12
CA GLU A 307 -8.39 32.45 0.89
C GLU A 307 -7.63 31.14 0.70
N ILE A 308 -8.31 29.97 0.80
CA ILE A 308 -7.71 28.66 0.55
C ILE A 308 -7.15 28.58 -0.87
N LEU A 309 -7.93 29.02 -1.87
CA LEU A 309 -7.52 29.01 -3.27
C LEU A 309 -6.29 29.91 -3.48
N ASN A 310 -6.28 31.10 -2.88
CA ASN A 310 -5.16 32.03 -2.96
C ASN A 310 -3.88 31.45 -2.32
N ILE A 311 -3.99 30.84 -1.14
CA ILE A 311 -2.84 30.20 -0.48
C ILE A 311 -2.34 29.01 -1.31
N ALA A 312 -3.23 28.17 -1.84
CA ALA A 312 -2.87 27.07 -2.71
C ALA A 312 -2.15 27.54 -3.98
N ALA A 313 -2.59 28.66 -4.56
CA ALA A 313 -1.95 29.28 -5.71
C ALA A 313 -0.55 29.85 -5.37
N ILE A 314 -0.41 30.52 -4.22
CA ILE A 314 0.90 30.99 -3.71
C ILE A 314 1.84 29.80 -3.51
N LEU A 315 1.40 28.74 -2.84
CA LEU A 315 2.18 27.53 -2.63
C LEU A 315 2.59 26.89 -3.95
N THR A 316 1.68 26.78 -4.92
CA THR A 316 1.97 26.24 -6.26
C THR A 316 3.08 27.04 -6.94
N GLY A 317 3.01 28.36 -6.88
CA GLY A 317 4.05 29.25 -7.38
C GLY A 317 5.36 29.16 -6.61
N TYR A 318 5.30 29.10 -5.30
CA TYR A 318 6.48 29.04 -4.41
C TYR A 318 7.33 27.78 -4.63
N TYR A 319 6.69 26.65 -4.94
CA TYR A 319 7.42 25.41 -5.28
C TYR A 319 7.94 25.38 -6.72
N SER A 320 7.74 26.44 -7.52
CA SER A 320 8.46 26.69 -8.77
C SER A 320 9.57 27.72 -8.54
N THR A 321 10.83 27.31 -8.56
CA THR A 321 11.97 28.23 -8.37
C THR A 321 11.99 29.38 -9.38
N LYS A 322 11.44 29.16 -10.59
CA LYS A 322 11.35 30.17 -11.65
C LYS A 322 10.27 31.23 -11.42
N ALA A 323 9.30 30.97 -10.56
CA ALA A 323 8.17 31.84 -10.25
C ALA A 323 8.42 32.74 -9.03
N ARG A 324 9.32 32.35 -8.13
CA ARG A 324 9.62 33.11 -6.88
C ARG A 324 10.06 34.54 -7.17
N GLY A 325 9.48 35.50 -6.43
CA GLY A 325 9.76 36.93 -6.57
C GLY A 325 9.09 37.57 -7.81
N LYS A 326 8.14 36.89 -8.44
CA LYS A 326 7.46 37.36 -9.64
C LYS A 326 5.94 37.35 -9.49
N GLU A 327 5.29 38.23 -10.25
CA GLU A 327 3.87 38.10 -10.51
C GLU A 327 3.64 37.05 -11.61
N VAL A 328 2.78 36.09 -11.37
CA VAL A 328 2.46 34.99 -12.30
C VAL A 328 0.95 34.89 -12.49
N LYS A 329 0.54 34.31 -13.60
CA LYS A 329 -0.86 33.92 -13.79
C LYS A 329 -1.04 32.47 -13.40
N ILE A 330 -2.06 32.16 -12.61
CA ILE A 330 -2.48 30.83 -12.25
C ILE A 330 -3.68 30.45 -13.12
N LYS A 331 -3.56 29.33 -13.79
CA LYS A 331 -4.65 28.68 -14.52
C LYS A 331 -5.40 27.77 -13.55
N ILE A 332 -6.70 27.98 -13.46
CA ILE A 332 -7.63 27.18 -12.67
C ILE A 332 -8.42 26.29 -13.66
N LYS A 333 -8.54 25.02 -13.35
CA LYS A 333 -9.27 24.04 -14.17
C LYS A 333 -10.20 23.24 -13.29
#